data_02531198fa7ff79844acf5e8b4fbcb49
#
_entry.id   02531198fa7ff79844acf5e8b4fbcb49
#
_cell.length_a   1.000
_cell.length_b   1.000
_cell.length_c   1.000
_cell.angle_alpha   90.00
_cell.angle_beta   90.00
_cell.angle_gamma   90.00
#
_symmetry.space_group_name_H-M   'P 1'
#
loop_
_entity.id
_entity.type
_entity.pdbx_description
1 polymer ?
#
loop_
_entity_poly.entity_id
_entity_poly.type
_entity_poly.pdbx_seq_one_letter_code
_entity_poly.pdbx_strand_id
1 'polypeptide(L)'
;MRIAEKAARILLTVIGFFGLAVFFLPKIGISVDIVMSGSMEPTLKTGGIVFTDTKRTEPSVGDIVTFQNAQGKVSHRVVAKQKQSYITKGDANNMEDVSLLEPEQIIGTVILTVPLVGYAAELLKEKTVGMLLLLMIFQELVFLVIEWKGERIEKRR
;
A
#
# COMPACT_ATOMS: atom_id res chain seq x y z
N MET A 1 3.10 -29.16 20.77
CA MET A 1 2.96 -29.26 19.32
C MET A 1 1.68 -28.60 18.83
N ARG A 2 0.48 -29.04 19.21
CA ARG A 2 -0.80 -28.50 18.68
C ARG A 2 -1.03 -26.99 18.86
N ILE A 3 -0.56 -26.34 19.92
CA ILE A 3 -0.76 -24.89 20.15
C ILE A 3 0.12 -24.07 19.21
N ALA A 4 1.38 -24.46 19.03
CA ALA A 4 2.31 -23.78 18.12
C ALA A 4 1.85 -23.89 16.65
N GLU A 5 1.34 -25.05 16.25
CA GLU A 5 0.78 -25.25 14.90
C GLU A 5 -0.46 -24.39 14.65
N LYS A 6 -1.37 -24.33 15.63
CA LYS A 6 -2.56 -23.44 15.53
C LYS A 6 -2.17 -21.96 15.46
N ALA A 7 -1.21 -21.54 16.26
CA ALA A 7 -0.71 -20.16 16.24
C ALA A 7 -0.04 -19.82 14.89
N ALA A 8 0.77 -20.73 14.33
CA ALA A 8 1.41 -20.54 13.04
C ALA A 8 0.37 -20.45 11.90
N ARG A 9 -0.67 -21.27 11.92
CA ARG A 9 -1.76 -21.21 10.94
C ARG A 9 -2.54 -19.91 11.01
N ILE A 10 -2.91 -19.46 12.22
CA ILE A 10 -3.59 -18.18 12.41
C ILE A 10 -2.74 -17.04 11.87
N LEU A 11 -1.44 -17.04 12.16
CA LEU A 11 -0.50 -16.03 11.67
C LEU A 11 -0.45 -16.01 10.14
N LEU A 12 -0.32 -17.17 9.50
CA LEU A 12 -0.31 -17.30 8.04
C LEU A 12 -1.63 -16.83 7.41
N THR A 13 -2.77 -17.18 8.01
CA THR A 13 -4.09 -16.72 7.53
C THR A 13 -4.22 -15.21 7.64
N VAL A 14 -3.75 -14.60 8.72
CA VAL A 14 -3.75 -13.14 8.92
C VAL A 14 -2.84 -12.45 7.89
N ILE A 15 -1.63 -12.95 7.69
CA ILE A 15 -0.69 -12.42 6.68
C ILE A 15 -1.31 -12.52 5.28
N GLY A 16 -1.90 -13.66 4.95
CA GLY A 16 -2.56 -13.88 3.68
C GLY A 16 -3.75 -12.95 3.47
N PHE A 17 -4.57 -12.74 4.48
CA PHE A 17 -5.70 -11.80 4.42
C PHE A 17 -5.22 -10.37 4.19
N PHE A 18 -4.17 -9.94 4.89
CA PHE A 18 -3.54 -8.64 4.66
C PHE A 18 -2.96 -8.49 3.26
N GLY A 19 -2.25 -9.50 2.75
CA GLY A 19 -1.73 -9.51 1.38
C GLY A 19 -2.85 -9.39 0.34
N LEU A 20 -3.94 -10.13 0.54
CA LEU A 20 -5.11 -10.07 -0.32
C LEU A 20 -5.78 -8.69 -0.26
N ALA A 21 -5.91 -8.10 0.93
CA ALA A 21 -6.45 -6.76 1.10
C ALA A 21 -5.64 -5.73 0.28
N VAL A 22 -4.30 -5.74 0.38
CA VAL A 22 -3.41 -4.86 -0.39
C VAL A 22 -3.60 -5.04 -1.91
N PHE A 23 -3.81 -6.28 -2.38
CA PHE A 23 -4.09 -6.57 -3.79
C PHE A 23 -5.39 -5.94 -4.30
N PHE A 24 -6.41 -5.79 -3.44
CA PHE A 24 -7.69 -5.19 -3.80
C PHE A 24 -7.72 -3.65 -3.68
N LEU A 25 -6.79 -3.03 -2.96
CA LEU A 25 -6.75 -1.57 -2.77
C LEU A 25 -6.81 -0.77 -4.09
N PRO A 26 -6.09 -1.13 -5.17
CA PRO A 26 -6.18 -0.39 -6.43
C PRO A 26 -7.58 -0.41 -7.06
N LYS A 27 -8.34 -1.49 -6.85
CA LYS A 27 -9.71 -1.61 -7.39
C LYS A 27 -10.72 -0.68 -6.72
N ILE A 28 -10.42 -0.26 -5.48
CA ILE A 28 -11.25 0.71 -4.76
C ILE A 28 -10.74 2.15 -4.87
N GLY A 29 -9.67 2.37 -5.64
CA GLY A 29 -9.11 3.69 -5.90
C GLY A 29 -7.99 4.09 -4.95
N ILE A 30 -7.24 3.13 -4.37
CA ILE A 30 -6.08 3.39 -3.52
C ILE A 30 -4.83 2.85 -4.21
N SER A 31 -3.90 3.74 -4.59
CA SER A 31 -2.56 3.36 -5.03
C SER A 31 -1.65 3.11 -3.83
N VAL A 32 -0.82 2.09 -3.93
CA VAL A 32 0.16 1.74 -2.90
C VAL A 32 1.55 1.81 -3.53
N ASP A 33 2.37 2.73 -3.03
CA ASP A 33 3.69 3.02 -3.60
C ASP A 33 4.74 3.03 -2.51
N ILE A 34 6.00 2.70 -2.88
CA ILE A 34 7.14 2.72 -1.97
C ILE A 34 7.86 4.04 -2.10
N VAL A 35 8.23 4.61 -0.96
CA VAL A 35 9.06 5.82 -0.90
C VAL A 35 10.51 5.44 -1.22
N MET A 36 10.99 5.84 -2.40
CA MET A 36 12.31 5.50 -2.92
C MET A 36 13.39 6.54 -2.59
N SER A 37 13.00 7.77 -2.21
CA SER A 37 13.93 8.88 -1.96
C SER A 37 13.60 9.61 -0.66
N GLY A 38 14.59 10.34 -0.14
CA GLY A 38 14.45 11.14 1.09
C GLY A 38 13.88 12.55 0.88
N SER A 39 13.40 12.91 -0.31
CA SER A 39 12.90 14.27 -0.60
C SER A 39 11.75 14.72 0.31
N MET A 40 11.02 13.79 0.87
CA MET A 40 9.89 14.04 1.76
C MET A 40 10.16 13.73 3.22
N GLU A 41 11.41 13.48 3.60
CA GLU A 41 11.76 13.30 5.01
C GLU A 41 11.61 14.60 5.80
N PRO A 42 11.21 14.53 7.07
CA PRO A 42 10.92 13.32 7.86
C PRO A 42 9.50 12.77 7.67
N THR A 43 8.63 13.43 6.89
CA THR A 43 7.20 13.09 6.79
C THR A 43 6.97 11.73 6.12
N LEU A 44 7.64 11.49 4.99
CA LEU A 44 7.65 10.21 4.32
C LEU A 44 9.07 9.65 4.38
N LYS A 45 9.27 8.61 5.17
CA LYS A 45 10.60 7.99 5.31
C LYS A 45 10.90 7.06 4.14
N THR A 46 12.13 7.12 3.66
CA THR A 46 12.65 6.18 2.64
C THR A 46 12.43 4.73 3.09
N GLY A 47 11.98 3.87 2.18
CA GLY A 47 11.58 2.49 2.48
C GLY A 47 10.22 2.37 3.17
N GLY A 48 9.46 3.46 3.31
CA GLY A 48 8.08 3.45 3.74
C GLY A 48 7.11 3.17 2.60
N ILE A 49 5.84 2.98 2.94
CA ILE A 49 4.73 2.83 1.99
C ILE A 49 3.84 4.07 2.10
N VAL A 50 3.42 4.59 0.96
CA VAL A 50 2.36 5.60 0.86
C VAL A 50 1.12 5.00 0.24
N PHE A 51 -0.02 5.35 0.82
CA PHE A 51 -1.35 5.06 0.30
C PHE A 51 -1.92 6.35 -0.27
N THR A 52 -2.21 6.35 -1.56
CA THR A 52 -2.71 7.50 -2.31
C THR A 52 -4.15 7.24 -2.74
N ASP A 53 -5.08 8.10 -2.35
CA ASP A 53 -6.46 8.08 -2.84
C ASP A 53 -6.50 8.67 -4.24
N THR A 54 -6.71 7.83 -5.24
CA THR A 54 -6.72 8.21 -6.66
C THR A 54 -8.02 8.91 -7.08
N LYS A 55 -9.02 8.99 -6.21
CA LYS A 55 -10.25 9.76 -6.43
C LYS A 55 -10.11 11.22 -5.99
N ARG A 56 -9.09 11.53 -5.16
CA ARG A 56 -8.78 12.88 -4.68
C ARG A 56 -7.69 13.51 -5.54
N THR A 57 -8.06 14.04 -6.70
CA THR A 57 -7.15 14.70 -7.67
C THR A 57 -7.14 16.22 -7.56
N GLU A 58 -7.94 16.82 -6.69
CA GLU A 58 -7.95 18.25 -6.39
C GLU A 58 -7.41 18.49 -4.97
N PRO A 59 -6.08 18.59 -4.81
CA PRO A 59 -5.47 18.78 -3.51
C PRO A 59 -5.60 20.22 -3.01
N SER A 60 -5.54 20.39 -1.70
CA SER A 60 -5.39 21.67 -1.03
C SER A 60 -3.91 21.97 -0.74
N VAL A 61 -3.59 23.24 -0.50
CA VAL A 61 -2.27 23.63 0.00
C VAL A 61 -2.02 22.92 1.34
N GLY A 62 -0.87 22.29 1.47
CA GLY A 62 -0.50 21.45 2.61
C GLY A 62 -0.67 19.95 2.37
N ASP A 63 -1.51 19.53 1.42
CA ASP A 63 -1.67 18.11 1.06
C ASP A 63 -0.39 17.57 0.41
N ILE A 64 -0.13 16.28 0.61
CA ILE A 64 0.90 15.56 -0.13
C ILE A 64 0.21 14.88 -1.32
N VAL A 65 0.73 15.14 -2.52
CA VAL A 65 0.21 14.57 -3.76
C VAL A 65 1.19 13.61 -4.38
N THR A 66 0.67 12.52 -4.93
CA THR A 66 1.43 11.64 -5.81
C THR A 66 1.09 11.99 -7.24
N PHE A 67 2.11 12.22 -8.06
CA PHE A 67 1.96 12.64 -9.44
C PHE A 67 3.00 11.97 -10.34
N GLN A 68 2.73 11.98 -11.65
CA GLN A 68 3.64 11.44 -12.67
C GLN A 68 4.42 12.58 -13.30
N ASN A 69 5.75 12.46 -13.34
CA ASN A 69 6.63 13.36 -14.10
C ASN A 69 7.53 12.56 -15.05
N ALA A 70 8.49 13.24 -15.71
CA ALA A 70 9.41 12.62 -16.64
C ALA A 70 10.35 11.58 -16.00
N GLN A 71 10.62 11.71 -14.69
CA GLN A 71 11.47 10.81 -13.92
C GLN A 71 10.68 9.61 -13.32
N GLY A 72 9.34 9.64 -13.39
CA GLY A 72 8.48 8.62 -12.83
C GLY A 72 7.45 9.16 -11.85
N LYS A 73 7.02 8.32 -10.92
CA LYS A 73 6.05 8.67 -9.88
C LYS A 73 6.75 9.35 -8.71
N VAL A 74 6.28 10.55 -8.35
CA VAL A 74 6.83 11.38 -7.27
C VAL A 74 5.73 11.74 -6.29
N SER A 75 6.08 11.89 -4.99
CA SER A 75 5.17 12.39 -3.98
C SER A 75 5.80 13.62 -3.32
N HIS A 76 5.18 14.80 -3.47
CA HIS A 76 5.61 16.06 -2.85
C HIS A 76 4.44 16.79 -2.24
N ARG A 77 4.74 17.81 -1.41
CA ARG A 77 3.73 18.65 -0.77
C ARG A 77 3.32 19.80 -1.68
N VAL A 78 2.03 20.07 -1.76
CA VAL A 78 1.49 21.27 -2.39
C VAL A 78 1.79 22.47 -1.48
N VAL A 79 2.58 23.41 -1.94
CA VAL A 79 2.94 24.62 -1.19
C VAL A 79 2.17 25.85 -1.64
N ALA A 80 1.71 25.87 -2.90
CA ALA A 80 0.84 26.93 -3.42
C ALA A 80 -0.03 26.43 -4.57
N LYS A 81 -1.12 27.16 -4.83
CA LYS A 81 -1.96 26.97 -6.03
C LYS A 81 -1.82 28.20 -6.92
N GLN A 82 -1.53 27.98 -8.19
CA GLN A 82 -1.39 29.05 -9.20
C GLN A 82 -2.35 28.80 -10.36
N LYS A 83 -3.46 29.53 -10.38
CA LYS A 83 -4.58 29.30 -11.31
C LYS A 83 -5.13 27.88 -11.15
N GLN A 84 -4.93 27.03 -12.14
CA GLN A 84 -5.36 25.62 -12.12
C GLN A 84 -4.23 24.67 -11.76
N SER A 85 -2.97 25.12 -11.80
CA SER A 85 -1.77 24.33 -11.53
C SER A 85 -1.33 24.46 -10.07
N TYR A 86 -0.42 23.63 -9.64
CA TYR A 86 0.09 23.61 -8.26
C TYR A 86 1.60 23.77 -8.25
N ILE A 87 2.10 24.43 -7.21
CA ILE A 87 3.52 24.46 -6.88
C ILE A 87 3.75 23.41 -5.81
N THR A 88 4.68 22.51 -6.05
CA THR A 88 5.03 21.41 -5.14
C THR A 88 6.45 21.54 -4.63
N LYS A 89 6.72 20.91 -3.49
CA LYS A 89 8.04 20.88 -2.87
C LYS A 89 8.20 19.64 -2.03
N GLY A 90 9.35 18.99 -2.10
CA GLY A 90 9.74 17.98 -1.13
C GLY A 90 10.02 18.57 0.24
N ASP A 91 9.55 17.97 1.32
CA ASP A 91 9.70 18.49 2.68
C ASP A 91 11.19 18.67 3.08
N ALA A 92 12.08 17.81 2.57
CA ALA A 92 13.52 17.89 2.78
C ALA A 92 14.25 18.79 1.76
N ASN A 93 13.57 19.27 0.73
CA ASN A 93 14.20 20.10 -0.31
C ASN A 93 14.29 21.56 0.13
N ASN A 94 15.35 22.27 -0.30
CA ASN A 94 15.49 23.69 -0.02
C ASN A 94 14.62 24.57 -0.92
N MET A 95 14.34 24.11 -2.16
CA MET A 95 13.60 24.87 -3.17
C MET A 95 12.36 24.13 -3.61
N GLU A 96 11.41 24.88 -4.15
CA GLU A 96 10.22 24.37 -4.83
C GLU A 96 10.60 23.62 -6.11
N ASP A 97 9.71 22.76 -6.58
CA ASP A 97 9.90 22.06 -7.84
C ASP A 97 9.88 23.07 -9.00
N VAL A 98 10.79 22.89 -9.95
CA VAL A 98 10.98 23.84 -11.06
C VAL A 98 9.75 23.92 -11.98
N SER A 99 9.06 22.81 -12.16
CA SER A 99 7.88 22.73 -13.03
C SER A 99 6.61 22.84 -12.21
N LEU A 100 5.64 23.60 -12.73
CA LEU A 100 4.28 23.56 -12.20
C LEU A 100 3.70 22.15 -12.38
N LEU A 101 2.96 21.72 -11.40
CA LEU A 101 2.21 20.46 -11.45
C LEU A 101 0.83 20.73 -12.04
N GLU A 102 0.58 20.17 -13.23
CA GLU A 102 -0.71 20.26 -13.90
C GLU A 102 -1.69 19.22 -13.34
N PRO A 103 -3.00 19.51 -13.32
CA PRO A 103 -4.01 18.61 -12.77
C PRO A 103 -3.98 17.20 -13.37
N GLU A 104 -3.68 17.09 -14.66
CA GLU A 104 -3.67 15.83 -15.42
C GLU A 104 -2.51 14.90 -14.98
N GLN A 105 -1.49 15.47 -14.36
CA GLN A 105 -0.34 14.70 -13.84
C GLN A 105 -0.62 14.11 -12.45
N ILE A 106 -1.67 14.60 -11.76
CA ILE A 106 -1.99 14.18 -10.40
C ILE A 106 -2.60 12.78 -10.43
N ILE A 107 -1.95 11.83 -9.77
CA ILE A 107 -2.48 10.48 -9.55
C ILE A 107 -3.48 10.50 -8.40
N GLY A 108 -3.21 11.27 -7.34
CA GLY A 108 -4.09 11.42 -6.19
C GLY A 108 -3.41 12.06 -4.99
N THR A 109 -4.15 12.11 -3.88
CA THR A 109 -3.69 12.68 -2.61
C THR A 109 -3.30 11.58 -1.64
N VAL A 110 -2.16 11.73 -0.98
CA VAL A 110 -1.67 10.80 0.04
C VAL A 110 -2.57 10.88 1.28
N ILE A 111 -3.08 9.73 1.72
CA ILE A 111 -3.99 9.63 2.87
C ILE A 111 -3.35 8.95 4.08
N LEU A 112 -2.36 8.09 3.85
CA LEU A 112 -1.68 7.34 4.91
C LEU A 112 -0.25 7.01 4.48
N THR A 113 0.65 6.96 5.45
CA THR A 113 2.01 6.43 5.27
C THR A 113 2.34 5.42 6.36
N VAL A 114 3.07 4.37 5.99
CA VAL A 114 3.57 3.35 6.92
C VAL A 114 5.07 3.24 6.74
N PRO A 115 5.87 3.64 7.73
CA PRO A 115 7.33 3.61 7.62
C PRO A 115 7.88 2.17 7.64
N LEU A 116 9.04 1.94 7.02
CA LEU A 116 9.87 0.72 7.10
C LEU A 116 9.32 -0.57 6.49
N VAL A 117 8.09 -0.59 5.97
CA VAL A 117 7.45 -1.83 5.46
C VAL A 117 7.53 -1.95 3.93
N GLY A 118 8.10 -0.95 3.25
CA GLY A 118 8.10 -0.86 1.79
C GLY A 118 8.79 -2.01 1.09
N TYR A 119 9.93 -2.46 1.58
CA TYR A 119 10.65 -3.59 1.00
C TYR A 119 9.88 -4.90 1.07
N ALA A 120 9.15 -5.15 2.17
CA ALA A 120 8.28 -6.32 2.29
C ALA A 120 7.09 -6.22 1.32
N ALA A 121 6.55 -5.03 1.11
CA ALA A 121 5.45 -4.80 0.18
C ALA A 121 5.86 -4.97 -1.29
N GLU A 122 7.12 -4.66 -1.64
CA GLU A 122 7.64 -4.90 -3.00
C GLU A 122 7.61 -6.37 -3.36
N LEU A 123 8.03 -7.23 -2.43
CA LEU A 123 7.96 -8.69 -2.62
C LEU A 123 6.52 -9.17 -2.86
N LEU A 124 5.53 -8.52 -2.24
CA LEU A 124 4.11 -8.87 -2.41
C LEU A 124 3.50 -8.38 -3.74
N LYS A 125 4.11 -7.40 -4.41
CA LYS A 125 3.67 -6.92 -5.72
C LYS A 125 3.99 -7.89 -6.86
N GLU A 126 4.96 -8.77 -6.69
CA GLU A 126 5.27 -9.81 -7.65
C GLU A 126 4.06 -10.72 -7.86
N LYS A 127 3.55 -10.81 -9.09
CA LYS A 127 2.38 -11.64 -9.43
C LYS A 127 2.53 -13.09 -8.97
N THR A 128 3.75 -13.63 -9.06
CA THR A 128 4.10 -14.98 -8.64
C THR A 128 3.92 -15.16 -7.14
N VAL A 129 4.38 -14.19 -6.34
CA VAL A 129 4.26 -14.23 -4.87
C VAL A 129 2.79 -14.08 -4.47
N GLY A 130 2.03 -13.19 -5.11
CA GLY A 130 0.60 -13.04 -4.89
C GLY A 130 -0.18 -14.34 -5.16
N MET A 131 0.16 -15.04 -6.25
CA MET A 131 -0.45 -16.33 -6.60
C MET A 131 -0.07 -17.42 -5.60
N LEU A 132 1.16 -17.49 -5.16
CA LEU A 132 1.62 -18.46 -4.13
C LEU A 132 0.89 -18.22 -2.80
N LEU A 133 0.73 -16.97 -2.38
CA LEU A 133 -0.04 -16.63 -1.18
C LEU A 133 -1.50 -17.05 -1.29
N LEU A 134 -2.13 -16.83 -2.45
CA LEU A 134 -3.51 -17.29 -2.70
C LEU A 134 -3.63 -18.81 -2.62
N LEU A 135 -2.68 -19.55 -3.18
CA LEU A 135 -2.65 -21.02 -3.09
C LEU A 135 -2.46 -21.49 -1.64
N MET A 136 -1.58 -20.84 -0.87
CA MET A 136 -1.39 -21.15 0.55
C MET A 136 -2.66 -20.91 1.36
N ILE A 137 -3.33 -19.77 1.15
CA ILE A 137 -4.60 -19.45 1.83
C ILE A 137 -5.67 -20.48 1.46
N PHE A 138 -5.78 -20.82 0.18
CA PHE A 138 -6.74 -21.82 -0.28
C PHE A 138 -6.50 -23.18 0.36
N GLN A 139 -5.24 -23.63 0.42
CA GLN A 139 -4.84 -24.87 1.07
C GLN A 139 -5.20 -24.87 2.57
N GLU A 140 -4.95 -23.78 3.29
CA GLU A 140 -5.28 -23.65 4.71
C GLU A 140 -6.81 -23.64 4.93
N LEU A 141 -7.57 -22.96 4.09
CA LEU A 141 -9.03 -22.96 4.18
C LEU A 141 -9.62 -24.37 3.95
N VAL A 142 -9.12 -25.10 2.96
CA VAL A 142 -9.52 -26.47 2.71
C VAL A 142 -9.24 -27.37 3.93
N PHE A 143 -8.05 -27.21 4.52
CA PHE A 143 -7.67 -27.99 5.71
C PHE A 143 -8.56 -27.68 6.91
N LEU A 144 -8.86 -26.40 7.18
CA LEU A 144 -9.77 -25.98 8.23
C LEU A 144 -11.18 -26.56 8.06
N VAL A 145 -11.68 -26.58 6.83
CA VAL A 145 -12.99 -27.18 6.53
C VAL A 145 -13.03 -28.68 6.79
N ILE A 146 -11.95 -29.38 6.42
CA ILE A 146 -11.82 -30.82 6.67
C ILE A 146 -11.75 -31.12 8.16
N GLU A 147 -10.95 -30.38 8.91
CA GLU A 147 -10.80 -30.53 10.38
C GLU A 147 -12.14 -30.25 11.09
N TRP A 148 -12.83 -29.19 10.71
CA TRP A 148 -14.16 -28.85 11.27
C TRP A 148 -15.21 -29.92 11.00
N LYS A 149 -15.22 -30.52 9.79
CA LYS A 149 -16.11 -31.64 9.47
C LYS A 149 -15.76 -32.88 10.29
N GLY A 150 -14.49 -33.18 10.47
CA GLY A 150 -14.02 -34.30 11.29
C GLY A 150 -14.49 -34.21 12.74
N GLU A 151 -14.30 -33.04 13.38
CA GLU A 151 -14.76 -32.80 14.76
C GLU A 151 -16.29 -32.88 14.94
N ARG A 152 -17.06 -32.47 13.91
CA ARG A 152 -18.53 -32.62 13.96
C ARG A 152 -19.00 -34.07 13.88
N ILE A 153 -18.30 -34.91 13.14
CA ILE A 153 -18.65 -36.33 13.00
C ILE A 153 -18.33 -37.08 14.31
N GLU A 154 -17.20 -36.73 14.93
CA GLU A 154 -16.77 -37.36 16.22
C GLU A 154 -17.72 -37.01 17.37
N LYS A 155 -18.23 -35.77 17.43
CA LYS A 155 -19.21 -35.32 18.45
C LYS A 155 -20.63 -35.91 18.27
N ARG A 156 -20.91 -36.52 17.14
CA ARG A 156 -22.23 -37.16 16.87
C ARG A 156 -22.25 -38.66 17.09
N ARG A 157 -21.09 -39.26 17.38
CA ARG A 157 -20.95 -40.67 17.82
C ARG A 157 -20.85 -40.74 19.34
#